data_b985bb4bbed4f10a0c27a625152f37b3
#
_entry.id   b985bb4bbed4f10a0c27a625152f37b3
#
_cell.length_a   1.000
_cell.length_b   1.000
_cell.length_c   1.000
_cell.angle_alpha   90.00
_cell.angle_beta   90.00
_cell.angle_gamma   90.00
#
_symmetry.space_group_name_H-M   'P 1'
#
loop_
_entity.id
_entity.type
_entity.pdbx_description
1 polymer ?
#
loop_
_entity_poly.entity_id
_entity_poly.type
_entity_poly.pdbx_seq_one_letter_code
_entity_poly.pdbx_strand_id
1 'polypeptide(L)'
;MDFWQAMEARQSVRAFDRQRDVPPDAVTRLLSAATRAPSAGNCQPWHFLVVRDQETKKTLARAALNQWFLSDAPVVIVVCADPERSARRYGDRGRYLYSLQDTAAATENLLLAAVASGLGACWVGAFDEDAAAEALDLSSHLRPVAIVPIGYPAEQPRRETDRLPLDSVVRAID
;
A
#
# COMPACT_ATOMS: atom_id res chain seq x y z
N MET A 1 11.27 10.88 -14.11
CA MET A 1 11.03 9.43 -14.37
C MET A 1 9.70 9.35 -15.10
N ASP A 2 9.67 8.69 -16.23
CA ASP A 2 8.42 8.43 -16.95
C ASP A 2 7.68 7.21 -16.36
N PHE A 3 6.49 6.92 -16.89
CA PHE A 3 5.64 5.84 -16.39
C PHE A 3 6.31 4.45 -16.49
N TRP A 4 6.94 4.15 -17.63
CA TRP A 4 7.58 2.85 -17.85
C TRP A 4 8.78 2.65 -16.94
N GLN A 5 9.59 3.68 -16.79
CA GLN A 5 10.71 3.69 -15.86
C GLN A 5 10.26 3.47 -14.40
N ALA A 6 9.11 4.07 -14.00
CA ALA A 6 8.56 3.87 -12.66
C ALA A 6 8.10 2.41 -12.44
N MET A 7 7.46 1.79 -13.43
CA MET A 7 7.06 0.39 -13.36
C MET A 7 8.25 -0.56 -13.25
N GLU A 8 9.30 -0.33 -14.03
CA GLU A 8 10.53 -1.15 -14.00
C GLU A 8 11.29 -0.98 -12.69
N ALA A 9 11.41 0.26 -12.20
CA ALA A 9 12.14 0.58 -10.98
C ALA A 9 11.39 0.19 -9.69
N ARG A 10 10.07 -0.04 -9.77
CA ARG A 10 9.26 -0.39 -8.60
C ARG A 10 9.69 -1.74 -8.04
N GLN A 11 10.12 -1.73 -6.80
CA GLN A 11 10.48 -2.91 -6.03
C GLN A 11 10.15 -2.73 -4.55
N SER A 12 10.13 -3.83 -3.80
CA SER A 12 9.89 -3.80 -2.36
C SER A 12 11.13 -3.34 -1.61
N VAL A 13 11.11 -2.10 -1.13
CA VAL A 13 12.17 -1.50 -0.32
C VAL A 13 11.90 -1.78 1.15
N ARG A 14 12.89 -2.35 1.86
CA ARG A 14 12.79 -2.72 3.28
C ARG A 14 13.95 -2.14 4.13
N ALA A 15 14.79 -1.30 3.55
CA ALA A 15 15.83 -0.56 4.26
C ALA A 15 15.65 0.93 3.96
N PHE A 16 15.38 1.72 4.98
CA PHE A 16 15.09 3.13 4.86
C PHE A 16 16.17 3.98 5.55
N ASP A 17 16.48 5.13 4.96
CA ASP A 17 17.31 6.15 5.58
C ASP A 17 16.52 6.81 6.73
N ARG A 18 16.86 6.47 7.96
CA ARG A 18 16.20 6.95 9.18
C ARG A 18 16.47 8.43 9.47
N GLN A 19 17.44 9.04 8.80
CA GLN A 19 17.80 10.45 8.99
C GLN A 19 17.01 11.38 8.05
N ARG A 20 16.33 10.82 7.06
CA ARG A 20 15.56 11.58 6.06
C ARG A 20 14.06 11.36 6.25
N ASP A 21 13.38 12.43 6.66
CA ASP A 21 11.91 12.41 6.75
C ASP A 21 11.27 12.59 5.37
N VAL A 22 10.05 12.07 5.22
CA VAL A 22 9.19 12.29 4.05
C VAL A 22 8.29 13.50 4.32
N PRO A 23 8.43 14.60 3.57
CA PRO A 23 7.66 15.81 3.80
C PRO A 23 6.14 15.58 3.68
N PRO A 24 5.31 16.29 4.47
CA PRO A 24 3.86 16.14 4.43
C PRO A 24 3.24 16.35 3.04
N ASP A 25 3.78 17.29 2.25
CA ASP A 25 3.32 17.55 0.87
C ASP A 25 3.64 16.39 -0.07
N ALA A 26 4.77 15.69 0.13
CA ALA A 26 5.06 14.47 -0.60
C ALA A 26 4.03 13.37 -0.27
N VAL A 27 3.71 13.15 1.01
CA VAL A 27 2.65 12.21 1.41
C VAL A 27 1.31 12.58 0.78
N THR A 28 0.95 13.86 0.77
CA THR A 28 -0.28 14.35 0.13
C THR A 28 -0.31 14.03 -1.37
N ARG A 29 0.81 14.20 -2.08
CA ARG A 29 0.92 13.83 -3.51
C ARG A 29 0.75 12.33 -3.72
N LEU A 30 1.35 11.51 -2.85
CA LEU A 30 1.20 10.05 -2.93
C LEU A 30 -0.26 9.60 -2.73
N LEU A 31 -0.94 10.17 -1.74
CA LEU A 31 -2.35 9.87 -1.48
C LEU A 31 -3.25 10.35 -2.62
N SER A 32 -2.94 11.52 -3.20
CA SER A 32 -3.64 12.02 -4.38
C SER A 32 -3.49 11.07 -5.57
N ALA A 33 -2.31 10.48 -5.77
CA ALA A 33 -2.10 9.46 -6.81
C ALA A 33 -2.89 8.18 -6.51
N ALA A 34 -2.88 7.72 -5.26
CA ALA A 34 -3.64 6.54 -4.82
C ALA A 34 -5.14 6.70 -5.14
N THR A 35 -5.73 7.85 -4.84
CA THR A 35 -7.16 8.13 -5.08
C THR A 35 -7.53 8.26 -6.56
N ARG A 36 -6.55 8.26 -7.49
CA ARG A 36 -6.80 8.21 -8.95
C ARG A 36 -7.05 6.80 -9.46
N ALA A 37 -6.94 5.80 -8.61
CA ALA A 37 -7.28 4.43 -8.98
C ALA A 37 -8.75 4.33 -9.43
N PRO A 38 -9.07 3.44 -10.38
CA PRO A 38 -10.44 3.10 -10.67
C PRO A 38 -11.08 2.36 -9.50
N SER A 39 -12.39 2.47 -9.36
CA SER A 39 -13.15 1.65 -8.43
C SER A 39 -14.48 1.23 -9.03
N ALA A 40 -14.99 0.07 -8.63
CA ALA A 40 -16.27 -0.44 -9.11
C ALA A 40 -17.36 0.59 -8.87
N GLY A 41 -18.03 1.04 -9.96
CA GLY A 41 -19.04 2.10 -9.90
C GLY A 41 -18.61 3.40 -9.24
N ASN A 42 -17.30 3.66 -9.21
CA ASN A 42 -16.69 4.81 -8.54
C ASN A 42 -17.02 4.87 -7.03
N CYS A 43 -17.16 3.71 -6.39
CA CYS A 43 -17.50 3.64 -4.96
C CYS A 43 -16.37 4.14 -4.05
N GLN A 44 -15.11 4.07 -4.49
CA GLN A 44 -13.93 4.57 -3.77
C GLN A 44 -13.88 4.08 -2.31
N PRO A 45 -13.86 2.75 -2.08
CA PRO A 45 -14.01 2.15 -0.76
C PRO A 45 -12.70 2.13 0.04
N TRP A 46 -11.80 3.01 -0.24
CA TRP A 46 -10.51 3.13 0.44
C TRP A 46 -10.51 4.19 1.52
N HIS A 47 -9.78 3.90 2.60
CA HIS A 47 -9.35 4.85 3.62
C HIS A 47 -7.84 4.70 3.81
N PHE A 48 -7.16 5.82 4.06
CA PHE A 48 -5.73 5.84 4.27
C PHE A 48 -5.42 6.44 5.63
N LEU A 49 -4.69 5.71 6.45
CA LEU A 49 -4.16 6.22 7.71
C LEU A 49 -2.67 6.50 7.54
N VAL A 50 -2.26 7.70 7.87
CA VAL A 50 -0.86 8.13 7.82
C VAL A 50 -0.28 8.04 9.22
N VAL A 51 0.62 7.10 9.44
CA VAL A 51 1.22 6.81 10.74
C VAL A 51 2.66 7.31 10.75
N ARG A 52 2.95 8.27 11.63
CA ARG A 52 4.29 8.78 11.93
C ARG A 52 4.73 8.47 13.35
N ASP A 53 3.77 8.23 14.25
CA ASP A 53 4.06 7.90 15.64
C ASP A 53 4.89 6.63 15.73
N GLN A 54 6.00 6.71 16.47
CA GLN A 54 6.98 5.63 16.53
C GLN A 54 6.45 4.39 17.24
N GLU A 55 5.65 4.57 18.30
CA GLU A 55 5.12 3.44 19.06
C GLU A 55 4.03 2.72 18.26
N THR A 56 3.18 3.44 17.58
CA THR A 56 2.18 2.87 16.66
C THR A 56 2.87 2.08 15.54
N LYS A 57 3.94 2.62 14.92
CA LYS A 57 4.71 1.90 13.90
C LYS A 57 5.33 0.60 14.44
N LYS A 58 5.85 0.62 15.68
CA LYS A 58 6.36 -0.61 16.32
C LYS A 58 5.26 -1.64 16.57
N THR A 59 4.08 -1.18 16.99
CA THR A 59 2.93 -2.08 17.20
C THR A 59 2.46 -2.68 15.88
N LEU A 60 2.39 -1.90 14.81
CA LEU A 60 2.13 -2.40 13.46
C LEU A 60 3.21 -3.38 12.98
N ALA A 61 4.48 -3.15 13.29
CA ALA A 61 5.56 -4.09 12.95
C ALA A 61 5.38 -5.45 13.67
N ARG A 62 4.92 -5.45 14.92
CA ARG A 62 4.57 -6.70 15.65
C ARG A 62 3.37 -7.38 15.02
N ALA A 63 2.28 -6.65 14.75
CA ALA A 63 1.11 -7.17 14.05
C ALA A 63 1.49 -7.76 12.68
N ALA A 64 2.46 -7.18 12.01
CA ALA A 64 3.00 -7.65 10.74
C ALA A 64 4.08 -8.73 10.90
N LEU A 65 3.92 -9.68 11.81
CA LEU A 65 4.81 -10.82 12.02
C LEU A 65 6.28 -10.42 12.32
N ASN A 66 6.46 -9.38 13.11
CA ASN A 66 7.74 -8.80 13.49
C ASN A 66 8.57 -8.26 12.30
N GLN A 67 7.90 -7.70 11.30
CA GLN A 67 8.57 -7.02 10.19
C GLN A 67 9.04 -5.62 10.61
N TRP A 68 10.15 -5.56 11.35
CA TRP A 68 10.65 -4.36 12.04
C TRP A 68 11.03 -3.19 11.11
N PHE A 69 11.31 -3.45 9.82
CA PHE A 69 11.55 -2.39 8.85
C PHE A 69 10.37 -1.42 8.70
N LEU A 70 9.15 -1.82 9.11
CA LEU A 70 8.00 -0.94 9.19
C LEU A 70 8.25 0.23 10.15
N SER A 71 8.85 -0.05 11.32
CA SER A 71 9.13 0.97 12.31
C SER A 71 10.33 1.86 11.94
N ASP A 72 11.15 1.44 10.98
CA ASP A 72 12.31 2.18 10.49
C ASP A 72 11.92 3.23 9.43
N ALA A 73 10.80 3.04 8.75
CA ALA A 73 10.30 3.99 7.78
C ALA A 73 9.84 5.29 8.45
N PRO A 74 10.11 6.47 7.88
CA PRO A 74 9.66 7.76 8.43
C PRO A 74 8.15 7.90 8.43
N VAL A 75 7.46 7.24 7.49
CA VAL A 75 6.00 7.20 7.44
C VAL A 75 5.51 5.83 7.00
N VAL A 76 4.39 5.41 7.59
CA VAL A 76 3.66 4.19 7.20
C VAL A 76 2.26 4.62 6.78
N ILE A 77 1.80 4.16 5.62
CA ILE A 77 0.42 4.33 5.18
C ILE A 77 -0.29 3.00 5.35
N VAL A 78 -1.35 2.98 6.16
CA VAL A 78 -2.22 1.81 6.24
C VAL A 78 -3.40 2.03 5.33
N VAL A 79 -3.58 1.13 4.37
CA VAL A 79 -4.71 1.13 3.44
C VAL A 79 -5.81 0.28 4.04
N CYS A 80 -6.98 0.86 4.22
CA CYS A 80 -8.16 0.17 4.73
C CYS A 80 -9.25 0.15 3.66
N ALA A 81 -9.94 -0.97 3.57
CA ALA A 81 -11.17 -1.08 2.81
C ALA A 81 -12.39 -0.68 3.67
N ASP A 82 -13.39 -0.07 3.05
CA ASP A 82 -14.76 0.04 3.54
C ASP A 82 -15.65 -0.89 2.71
N PRO A 83 -15.80 -2.17 3.14
CA PRO A 83 -16.59 -3.15 2.39
C PRO A 83 -18.05 -2.74 2.22
N GLU A 84 -18.63 -2.05 3.20
CA GLU A 84 -20.03 -1.66 3.17
C GLU A 84 -20.30 -0.57 2.12
N ARG A 85 -19.33 0.29 1.84
CA ARG A 85 -19.44 1.29 0.77
C ARG A 85 -19.63 0.63 -0.60
N SER A 86 -18.89 -0.44 -0.89
CA SER A 86 -19.04 -1.22 -2.11
C SER A 86 -20.30 -2.10 -2.09
N ALA A 87 -20.63 -2.67 -0.92
CA ALA A 87 -21.79 -3.57 -0.74
C ALA A 87 -23.12 -2.86 -0.99
N ARG A 88 -23.25 -1.58 -0.64
CA ARG A 88 -24.47 -0.78 -0.91
C ARG A 88 -24.90 -0.81 -2.37
N ARG A 89 -23.94 -0.96 -3.29
CA ARG A 89 -24.23 -0.99 -4.74
C ARG A 89 -24.16 -2.39 -5.33
N TYR A 90 -23.29 -3.27 -4.81
CA TYR A 90 -22.96 -4.55 -5.43
C TYR A 90 -23.15 -5.76 -4.52
N GLY A 91 -23.78 -5.58 -3.34
CA GLY A 91 -24.00 -6.67 -2.39
C GLY A 91 -22.71 -7.38 -1.99
N ASP A 92 -22.77 -8.70 -1.87
CA ASP A 92 -21.63 -9.51 -1.43
C ASP A 92 -20.42 -9.43 -2.37
N ARG A 93 -20.65 -9.27 -3.66
CA ARG A 93 -19.54 -9.10 -4.60
C ARG A 93 -18.78 -7.77 -4.36
N GLY A 94 -19.50 -6.72 -4.00
CA GLY A 94 -18.90 -5.46 -3.55
C GLY A 94 -18.11 -5.62 -2.27
N ARG A 95 -18.71 -6.32 -1.28
CA ARG A 95 -18.12 -6.52 0.04
C ARG A 95 -16.84 -7.34 0.00
N TYR A 96 -16.86 -8.49 -0.65
CA TYR A 96 -15.78 -9.48 -0.55
C TYR A 96 -14.78 -9.46 -1.70
N LEU A 97 -15.09 -8.78 -2.81
CA LEU A 97 -14.21 -8.74 -3.97
C LEU A 97 -13.85 -7.31 -4.38
N TYR A 98 -14.85 -6.47 -4.73
CA TYR A 98 -14.56 -5.17 -5.32
C TYR A 98 -13.86 -4.23 -4.35
N SER A 99 -14.25 -4.21 -3.06
CA SER A 99 -13.56 -3.39 -2.06
C SER A 99 -12.07 -3.71 -1.96
N LEU A 100 -11.69 -4.98 -2.10
CA LEU A 100 -10.30 -5.43 -2.08
C LEU A 100 -9.57 -5.10 -3.39
N GLN A 101 -10.22 -5.31 -4.55
CA GLN A 101 -9.64 -4.96 -5.85
C GLN A 101 -9.40 -3.45 -5.98
N ASP A 102 -10.36 -2.65 -5.55
CA ASP A 102 -10.30 -1.19 -5.60
C ASP A 102 -9.16 -0.65 -4.71
N THR A 103 -9.06 -1.17 -3.48
CA THR A 103 -7.95 -0.80 -2.56
C THR A 103 -6.60 -1.30 -3.06
N ALA A 104 -6.53 -2.46 -3.72
CA ALA A 104 -5.31 -2.96 -4.34
C ALA A 104 -4.85 -2.04 -5.49
N ALA A 105 -5.77 -1.59 -6.34
CA ALA A 105 -5.46 -0.63 -7.40
C ALA A 105 -4.93 0.70 -6.84
N ALA A 106 -5.56 1.20 -5.75
CA ALA A 106 -5.09 2.41 -5.07
C ALA A 106 -3.71 2.23 -4.44
N THR A 107 -3.44 1.05 -3.87
CA THR A 107 -2.13 0.71 -3.30
C THR A 107 -1.05 0.68 -4.39
N GLU A 108 -1.31 0.08 -5.55
CA GLU A 108 -0.32 0.06 -6.64
C GLU A 108 -0.02 1.47 -7.15
N ASN A 109 -1.04 2.33 -7.31
CA ASN A 109 -0.82 3.74 -7.66
C ASN A 109 0.07 4.45 -6.62
N LEU A 110 -0.14 4.17 -5.32
CA LEU A 110 0.69 4.69 -4.24
C LEU A 110 2.16 4.28 -4.39
N LEU A 111 2.40 2.99 -4.69
CA LEU A 111 3.75 2.43 -4.85
C LEU A 111 4.47 3.04 -6.05
N LEU A 112 3.79 3.17 -7.19
CA LEU A 112 4.34 3.78 -8.40
C LEU A 112 4.64 5.27 -8.19
N ALA A 113 3.74 5.99 -7.51
CA ALA A 113 3.95 7.40 -7.18
C ALA A 113 5.15 7.58 -6.22
N ALA A 114 5.36 6.66 -5.27
CA ALA A 114 6.51 6.69 -4.38
C ALA A 114 7.81 6.58 -5.18
N VAL A 115 7.94 5.58 -6.05
CA VAL A 115 9.10 5.40 -6.91
C VAL A 115 9.33 6.61 -7.82
N ALA A 116 8.29 7.10 -8.48
CA ALA A 116 8.38 8.28 -9.35
C ALA A 116 8.83 9.54 -8.59
N SER A 117 8.62 9.57 -7.27
CA SER A 117 9.06 10.64 -6.37
C SER A 117 10.45 10.40 -5.74
N GLY A 118 11.17 9.37 -6.14
CA GLY A 118 12.47 9.00 -5.57
C GLY A 118 12.40 8.38 -4.18
N LEU A 119 11.21 7.89 -3.78
CA LEU A 119 10.97 7.19 -2.52
C LEU A 119 10.92 5.67 -2.76
N GLY A 120 11.24 4.93 -1.70
CA GLY A 120 11.03 3.49 -1.63
C GLY A 120 9.77 3.16 -0.83
N ALA A 121 9.13 2.07 -1.19
CA ALA A 121 7.99 1.54 -0.47
C ALA A 121 7.95 0.01 -0.50
N CYS A 122 7.20 -0.60 0.39
CA CYS A 122 6.93 -2.03 0.38
C CYS A 122 5.44 -2.28 0.67
N TRP A 123 4.81 -3.15 -0.11
CA TRP A 123 3.48 -3.65 0.23
C TRP A 123 3.61 -4.80 1.23
N VAL A 124 3.18 -4.59 2.45
CA VAL A 124 3.08 -5.62 3.48
C VAL A 124 1.62 -6.07 3.55
N GLY A 125 1.37 -7.32 3.15
CA GLY A 125 0.06 -7.96 3.21
C GLY A 125 -0.02 -9.09 4.25
N ALA A 126 1.13 -9.50 4.81
CA ALA A 126 1.18 -10.54 5.85
C ALA A 126 1.21 -9.87 7.23
N PHE A 127 0.04 -9.73 7.85
CA PHE A 127 -0.14 -9.20 9.19
C PHE A 127 -1.43 -9.74 9.82
N ASP A 128 -1.53 -9.64 11.14
CA ASP A 128 -2.75 -9.86 11.90
C ASP A 128 -3.65 -8.62 11.75
N GLU A 129 -4.81 -8.81 11.10
CA GLU A 129 -5.74 -7.71 10.80
C GLU A 129 -6.35 -7.13 12.09
N ASP A 130 -6.69 -7.96 13.07
CA ASP A 130 -7.32 -7.52 14.32
C ASP A 130 -6.31 -6.72 15.16
N ALA A 131 -5.07 -7.21 15.28
CA ALA A 131 -4.01 -6.50 15.98
C ALA A 131 -3.66 -5.16 15.31
N ALA A 132 -3.69 -5.10 13.97
CA ALA A 132 -3.46 -3.85 13.24
C ALA A 132 -4.63 -2.87 13.42
N ALA A 133 -5.87 -3.36 13.44
CA ALA A 133 -7.06 -2.55 13.68
C ALA A 133 -7.06 -1.96 15.10
N GLU A 134 -6.72 -2.78 16.11
CA GLU A 134 -6.57 -2.34 17.51
C GLU A 134 -5.48 -1.27 17.65
N ALA A 135 -4.30 -1.48 17.04
CA ALA A 135 -3.18 -0.53 17.07
C ALA A 135 -3.53 0.85 16.51
N LEU A 136 -4.53 0.93 15.65
CA LEU A 136 -4.95 2.14 14.95
C LEU A 136 -6.29 2.69 15.46
N ASP A 137 -6.90 2.07 16.47
CA ASP A 137 -8.25 2.40 16.95
C ASP A 137 -9.25 2.51 15.79
N LEU A 138 -9.22 1.52 14.89
CA LEU A 138 -10.04 1.53 13.68
C LEU A 138 -11.52 1.31 14.02
N SER A 139 -12.38 2.07 13.35
CA SER A 139 -13.81 1.79 13.34
C SER A 139 -14.09 0.40 12.75
N SER A 140 -15.02 -0.35 13.33
CA SER A 140 -15.34 -1.74 12.98
C SER A 140 -15.80 -1.97 11.52
N HIS A 141 -16.16 -0.90 10.80
CA HIS A 141 -16.52 -0.97 9.38
C HIS A 141 -15.31 -0.88 8.44
N LEU A 142 -14.13 -0.55 8.96
CA LEU A 142 -12.89 -0.46 8.19
C LEU A 142 -12.05 -1.72 8.40
N ARG A 143 -11.55 -2.27 7.30
CA ARG A 143 -10.69 -3.45 7.29
C ARG A 143 -9.30 -3.04 6.79
N PRO A 144 -8.22 -3.18 7.58
CA PRO A 144 -6.87 -2.95 7.09
C PRO A 144 -6.50 -4.05 6.08
N VAL A 145 -6.03 -3.66 4.88
CA VAL A 145 -5.75 -4.59 3.77
C VAL A 145 -4.30 -4.52 3.29
N ALA A 146 -3.60 -3.44 3.60
CA ALA A 146 -2.17 -3.31 3.32
C ALA A 146 -1.51 -2.32 4.30
N ILE A 147 -0.26 -2.62 4.68
CA ILE A 147 0.60 -1.72 5.44
C ILE A 147 1.77 -1.34 4.53
N VAL A 148 1.94 -0.05 4.25
CA VAL A 148 2.91 0.45 3.27
C VAL A 148 3.88 1.40 3.95
N PRO A 149 5.07 0.93 4.40
CA PRO A 149 6.15 1.81 4.83
C PRO A 149 6.72 2.56 3.63
N ILE A 150 7.01 3.84 3.82
CA ILE A 150 7.52 4.74 2.78
C ILE A 150 8.66 5.58 3.37
N GLY A 151 9.75 5.69 2.61
CA GLY A 151 10.92 6.48 2.99
C GLY A 151 11.92 6.56 1.87
N TYR A 152 13.02 7.25 2.09
CA TYR A 152 14.15 7.20 1.17
C TYR A 152 14.88 5.88 1.35
N PRO A 153 15.21 5.15 0.25
CA PRO A 153 15.99 3.92 0.36
C PRO A 153 17.35 4.20 1.00
N ALA A 154 17.76 3.40 2.01
CA ALA A 154 19.09 3.49 2.62
C ALA A 154 20.18 2.96 1.69
N GLU A 155 19.83 1.99 0.86
CA GLU A 155 20.70 1.40 -0.16
C GLU A 155 19.93 1.27 -1.47
N GLN A 156 20.67 1.26 -2.57
CA GLN A 156 20.02 0.90 -3.84
C GLN A 156 19.55 -0.55 -3.76
N PRO A 157 18.28 -0.81 -4.05
CA PRO A 157 17.75 -2.16 -4.00
C PRO A 157 18.51 -3.04 -5.01
N ARG A 158 19.07 -4.15 -4.55
CA ARG A 158 20.00 -4.99 -5.34
C ARG A 158 19.35 -6.21 -5.99
N ARG A 159 18.04 -6.43 -5.79
CA ARG A 159 17.44 -7.69 -6.21
C ARG A 159 16.46 -7.46 -7.35
N GLU A 160 16.85 -7.85 -8.53
CA GLU A 160 15.87 -8.17 -9.58
C GLU A 160 15.05 -9.36 -9.13
N THR A 161 13.74 -9.23 -9.24
CA THR A 161 12.80 -10.34 -8.99
C THR A 161 12.35 -10.87 -10.34
N ASP A 162 12.49 -12.17 -10.53
CA ASP A 162 12.05 -12.84 -11.74
C ASP A 162 10.56 -12.62 -12.01
N ARG A 163 10.21 -12.66 -13.27
CA ARG A 163 8.82 -12.67 -13.74
C ARG A 163 8.57 -13.94 -14.52
N LEU A 164 7.35 -14.46 -14.42
CA LEU A 164 6.94 -15.54 -15.28
C LEU A 164 6.99 -15.08 -16.74
N PRO A 165 7.38 -15.96 -17.68
CA PRO A 165 7.32 -15.67 -19.10
C PRO A 165 5.91 -15.28 -19.51
N LEU A 166 5.78 -14.31 -20.41
CA LEU A 166 4.48 -13.76 -20.79
C LEU A 166 3.55 -14.83 -21.41
N ASP A 167 4.09 -15.74 -22.18
CA ASP A 167 3.38 -16.86 -22.80
C ASP A 167 2.80 -17.87 -21.78
N SER A 168 3.36 -17.91 -20.56
CA SER A 168 2.84 -18.76 -19.49
C SER A 168 1.60 -18.19 -18.78
N VAL A 169 1.32 -16.91 -18.96
CA VAL A 169 0.24 -16.18 -18.26
C VAL A 169 -0.74 -15.51 -19.24
N VAL A 170 -0.49 -15.59 -20.53
CA VAL A 170 -1.35 -15.01 -21.58
C VAL A 170 -1.85 -16.11 -22.52
N ARG A 171 -3.13 -16.11 -22.78
CA ARG A 171 -3.77 -16.93 -23.83
C ARG A 171 -4.57 -16.01 -24.74
N ALA A 172 -4.26 -16.02 -26.05
CA ALA A 172 -5.10 -15.40 -27.06
C ALA A 172 -6.31 -16.30 -27.36
N ILE A 173 -7.46 -15.69 -27.62
CA ILE A 173 -8.69 -16.33 -28.10
C ILE A 173 -9.09 -15.49 -29.30
N ASP A 174 -8.94 -16.09 -30.50
CA ASP A 174 -9.26 -15.49 -31.82
C ASP A 174 -10.66 -15.90 -32.26
#